data_9ec5778883d2298602be59c7b54c7288
#
_entry.id   9ec5778883d2298602be59c7b54c7288
#
_cell.length_a   1.000
_cell.length_b   1.000
_cell.length_c   1.000
_cell.angle_alpha   90.00
_cell.angle_beta   90.00
_cell.angle_gamma   90.00
#
_symmetry.space_group_name_H-M   'P 1'
#
loop_
_entity.id
_entity.type
_entity.pdbx_description
1 polymer ?
#
loop_
_entity_poly.entity_id
_entity_poly.type
_entity_poly.pdbx_seq_one_letter_code
_entity_poly.pdbx_strand_id
1 'polypeptide(L)'
;MSSGRTSTMVALVLLLVVSTGWGSALSLARFAVTAGVPPMGYVLWMSVAAAVLCLGLSRARGGWPKFSSAHIVYYVSSGCTRLVFAGFVMYTVLGHLPAGVVAIVIATAPLMTYLVRSALRRVRLDGKRGCGIVLGFVGVAL
;
A
#
# COMPACT_ATOMS: atom_id res chain seq x y z
N MET A 1 -11.90 -24.22 21.53
CA MET A 1 -10.48 -23.92 21.15
C MET A 1 -10.21 -23.97 19.63
N SER A 2 -11.16 -24.27 18.77
CA SER A 2 -10.99 -24.33 17.29
C SER A 2 -11.11 -22.97 16.57
N SER A 3 -11.87 -22.03 17.09
CA SER A 3 -12.13 -20.72 16.47
C SER A 3 -10.88 -19.84 16.27
N GLY A 4 -9.90 -19.92 17.16
CA GLY A 4 -8.67 -19.13 17.03
C GLY A 4 -7.74 -19.60 15.89
N ARG A 5 -7.70 -20.89 15.63
CA ARG A 5 -6.83 -21.50 14.61
C ARG A 5 -7.34 -21.19 13.19
N THR A 6 -8.65 -21.24 12.99
CA THR A 6 -9.30 -20.91 11.71
C THR A 6 -9.14 -19.42 11.40
N SER A 7 -9.27 -18.55 12.39
CA SER A 7 -9.05 -17.11 12.26
C SER A 7 -7.60 -16.79 11.86
N THR A 8 -6.61 -17.48 12.45
CA THR A 8 -5.19 -17.28 12.12
C THR A 8 -4.86 -17.78 10.70
N MET A 9 -5.39 -18.91 10.28
CA MET A 9 -5.19 -19.42 8.92
C MET A 9 -5.79 -18.46 7.87
N VAL A 10 -6.99 -17.97 8.08
CA VAL A 10 -7.63 -16.99 7.19
C VAL A 10 -6.80 -15.70 7.11
N ALA A 11 -6.30 -15.22 8.26
CA ALA A 11 -5.45 -14.03 8.28
C ALA A 11 -4.14 -14.25 7.51
N LEU A 12 -3.50 -15.41 7.65
CA LEU A 12 -2.27 -15.74 6.91
C LEU A 12 -2.52 -15.84 5.40
N VAL A 13 -3.60 -16.48 4.97
CA VAL A 13 -3.96 -16.58 3.55
C VAL A 13 -4.24 -15.20 2.96
N LEU A 14 -5.02 -14.37 3.66
CA LEU A 14 -5.28 -13.01 3.24
C LEU A 14 -3.99 -12.19 3.14
N LEU A 15 -3.09 -12.34 4.10
CA LEU A 15 -1.80 -11.66 4.10
C LEU A 15 -0.95 -12.10 2.90
N LEU A 16 -0.88 -13.38 2.59
CA LEU A 16 -0.17 -13.90 1.42
C LEU A 16 -0.75 -13.36 0.11
N VAL A 17 -2.08 -13.38 -0.03
CA VAL A 17 -2.76 -12.87 -1.24
C VAL A 17 -2.48 -11.38 -1.44
N VAL A 18 -2.62 -10.58 -0.38
CA VAL A 18 -2.36 -9.13 -0.45
C VAL A 18 -0.89 -8.85 -0.73
N SER A 19 0.03 -9.55 -0.10
CA SER A 19 1.49 -9.37 -0.30
C SER A 19 1.91 -9.74 -1.72
N THR A 20 1.40 -10.84 -2.26
CA THR A 20 1.68 -11.27 -3.64
C THR A 20 1.10 -10.27 -4.64
N GLY A 21 -0.14 -9.80 -4.41
CA GLY A 21 -0.77 -8.77 -5.23
C GLY A 21 0.02 -7.45 -5.22
N TRP A 22 0.50 -7.03 -4.06
CA TRP A 22 1.30 -5.81 -3.95
C TRP A 22 2.67 -5.95 -4.64
N GLY A 23 3.37 -7.07 -4.44
CA GLY A 23 4.66 -7.35 -5.08
C GLY A 23 4.56 -7.44 -6.60
N SER A 24 3.54 -8.10 -7.12
CA SER A 24 3.30 -8.18 -8.57
C SER A 24 2.94 -6.81 -9.16
N ALA A 25 2.20 -5.97 -8.45
CA ALA A 25 1.84 -4.62 -8.88
C ALA A 25 3.08 -3.73 -9.09
N LEU A 26 4.09 -3.81 -8.21
CA LEU A 26 5.35 -3.08 -8.36
C LEU A 26 6.13 -3.52 -9.59
N SER A 27 6.21 -4.82 -9.84
CA SER A 27 6.90 -5.39 -11.01
C SER A 27 6.20 -5.01 -12.32
N LEU A 28 4.87 -5.06 -12.36
CA LEU A 28 4.07 -4.63 -13.50
C LEU A 28 4.20 -3.13 -13.76
N ALA A 29 4.18 -2.31 -12.70
CA ALA A 29 4.38 -0.88 -12.80
C ALA A 29 5.74 -0.53 -13.41
N ARG A 30 6.80 -1.20 -12.95
CA ARG A 30 8.13 -1.03 -13.54
C ARG A 30 8.15 -1.40 -15.02
N PHE A 31 7.59 -2.56 -15.36
CA PHE A 31 7.52 -3.00 -16.75
C PHE A 31 6.80 -1.97 -17.64
N ALA A 32 5.66 -1.44 -17.19
CA ALA A 32 4.91 -0.43 -17.92
C ALA A 32 5.72 0.86 -18.12
N VAL A 33 6.36 1.36 -17.05
CA VAL A 33 7.15 2.61 -17.12
C VAL A 33 8.39 2.44 -17.98
N THR A 34 9.08 1.30 -17.91
CA THR A 34 10.23 1.01 -18.78
C THR A 34 9.84 0.74 -20.23
N ALA A 35 8.61 0.31 -20.49
CA ALA A 35 8.04 0.20 -21.84
C ALA A 35 7.61 1.56 -22.44
N GLY A 36 7.84 2.69 -21.74
CA GLY A 36 7.58 4.03 -22.24
C GLY A 36 6.25 4.64 -21.80
N VAL A 37 5.49 3.98 -20.93
CA VAL A 37 4.27 4.58 -20.36
C VAL A 37 4.66 5.69 -19.40
N PRO A 38 4.19 6.95 -19.61
CA PRO A 38 4.53 8.03 -18.70
C PRO A 38 3.97 7.76 -17.30
N PRO A 39 4.76 8.02 -16.23
CA PRO A 39 4.35 7.74 -14.85
C PRO A 39 2.99 8.32 -14.47
N MET A 40 2.70 9.53 -14.94
CA MET A 40 1.42 10.19 -14.69
C MET A 40 0.25 9.46 -15.37
N GLY A 41 0.45 8.96 -16.59
CA GLY A 41 -0.54 8.16 -17.31
C GLY A 41 -0.83 6.85 -16.59
N TYR A 42 0.20 6.20 -16.06
CA TYR A 42 0.04 4.97 -15.28
C TYR A 42 -0.77 5.21 -13.99
N VAL A 43 -0.43 6.27 -13.23
CA VAL A 43 -1.19 6.66 -12.01
C VAL A 43 -2.65 6.94 -12.34
N LEU A 44 -2.91 7.65 -13.44
CA LEU A 44 -4.27 8.00 -13.85
C LEU A 44 -5.09 6.73 -14.13
N TRP A 45 -4.60 5.83 -14.97
CA TRP A 45 -5.31 4.60 -15.34
C TRP A 45 -5.52 3.66 -14.15
N MET A 46 -4.52 3.50 -13.29
CA MET A 46 -4.65 2.73 -12.04
C MET A 46 -5.71 3.33 -11.12
N SER A 47 -5.74 4.66 -10.99
CA SER A 47 -6.72 5.35 -10.16
C SER A 47 -8.14 5.21 -10.70
N VAL A 48 -8.31 5.33 -12.02
CA VAL A 48 -9.62 5.13 -12.68
C VAL A 48 -10.10 3.69 -12.49
N ALA A 49 -9.24 2.71 -12.74
CA ALA A 49 -9.59 1.31 -12.54
C ALA A 49 -10.00 1.01 -11.09
N ALA A 50 -9.22 1.50 -10.12
CA ALA A 50 -9.53 1.35 -8.71
C ALA A 50 -10.86 2.03 -8.34
N ALA A 51 -11.12 3.24 -8.85
CA ALA A 51 -12.35 3.97 -8.60
C ALA A 51 -13.58 3.21 -9.17
N VAL A 52 -13.49 2.70 -10.39
CA VAL A 52 -14.58 1.91 -11.01
C VAL A 52 -14.87 0.65 -10.20
N LEU A 53 -13.82 -0.09 -9.79
CA LEU A 53 -13.98 -1.28 -8.96
C LEU A 53 -14.60 -0.97 -7.59
N CYS A 54 -14.11 0.09 -6.91
CA CYS A 54 -14.63 0.47 -5.60
C CYS A 54 -16.07 0.97 -5.68
N LEU A 55 -16.42 1.75 -6.71
CA LEU A 55 -17.80 2.21 -6.93
C LEU A 55 -18.72 1.04 -7.28
N GLY A 56 -18.28 0.12 -8.11
CA GLY A 56 -19.03 -1.09 -8.45
C GLY A 56 -19.33 -1.96 -7.23
N LEU A 57 -18.30 -2.20 -6.39
CA LEU A 57 -18.45 -2.95 -5.13
C LEU A 57 -19.36 -2.22 -4.12
N SER A 58 -19.23 -0.90 -4.02
CA SER A 58 -20.08 -0.09 -3.13
C SER A 58 -21.54 -0.19 -3.56
N ARG A 59 -21.81 -0.07 -4.86
CA ARG A 59 -23.15 -0.22 -5.41
C ARG A 59 -23.72 -1.62 -5.21
N ALA A 60 -22.92 -2.66 -5.44
CA ALA A 60 -23.33 -4.05 -5.23
C ALA A 60 -23.71 -4.35 -3.76
N ARG A 61 -23.11 -3.61 -2.81
CA ARG A 61 -23.43 -3.69 -1.37
C ARG A 61 -24.55 -2.75 -0.94
N GLY A 62 -25.25 -2.08 -1.87
CA GLY A 62 -26.38 -1.19 -1.59
C GLY A 62 -25.98 0.18 -1.00
N GLY A 63 -24.69 0.53 -1.02
CA GLY A 63 -24.19 1.82 -0.51
C GLY A 63 -23.72 2.75 -1.63
N TRP A 64 -24.08 4.02 -1.55
CA TRP A 64 -23.45 5.08 -2.33
C TRP A 64 -22.49 5.87 -1.46
N PRO A 65 -21.34 6.31 -1.98
CA PRO A 65 -20.48 7.22 -1.24
C PRO A 65 -21.25 8.50 -0.90
N LYS A 66 -21.08 8.97 0.32
CA LYS A 66 -21.73 10.20 0.76
C LYS A 66 -21.07 11.41 0.11
N PHE A 67 -21.80 12.12 -0.71
CA PHE A 67 -21.37 13.37 -1.35
C PHE A 67 -21.80 14.57 -0.49
N SER A 68 -21.10 14.81 0.62
CA SER A 68 -21.19 16.07 1.35
C SER A 68 -19.94 16.89 1.02
N SER A 69 -20.02 18.22 1.12
CA SER A 69 -18.89 19.13 0.88
C SER A 69 -17.62 18.73 1.64
N ALA A 70 -17.77 18.36 2.94
CA ALA A 70 -16.67 17.88 3.76
C ALA A 70 -16.07 16.55 3.25
N HIS A 71 -16.88 15.62 2.73
CA HIS A 71 -16.40 14.36 2.18
C HIS A 71 -15.69 14.58 0.84
N ILE A 72 -16.17 15.48 0.00
CA ILE A 72 -15.53 15.81 -1.28
C ILE A 72 -14.14 16.41 -1.03
N VAL A 73 -14.01 17.37 -0.12
CA VAL A 73 -12.72 17.95 0.26
C VAL A 73 -11.77 16.87 0.77
N TYR A 74 -12.26 15.97 1.63
CA TYR A 74 -11.45 14.83 2.11
C TYR A 74 -11.02 13.89 0.99
N TYR A 75 -11.90 13.54 0.07
CA TYR A 75 -11.57 12.64 -1.06
C TYR A 75 -10.55 13.27 -2.00
N VAL A 76 -10.74 14.55 -2.33
CA VAL A 76 -9.82 15.28 -3.22
C VAL A 76 -8.46 15.46 -2.56
N SER A 77 -8.39 15.96 -1.32
CA SER A 77 -7.12 16.17 -0.62
C SER A 77 -6.36 14.87 -0.39
N SER A 78 -7.06 13.81 0.01
CA SER A 78 -6.49 12.48 0.22
C SER A 78 -6.01 11.85 -1.09
N GLY A 79 -6.78 11.97 -2.16
CA GLY A 79 -6.43 11.50 -3.50
C GLY A 79 -5.22 12.24 -4.08
N CYS A 80 -5.21 13.56 -4.00
CA CYS A 80 -4.07 14.36 -4.47
C CYS A 80 -2.78 14.01 -3.71
N THR A 81 -2.85 13.90 -2.39
CA THR A 81 -1.65 13.64 -1.58
C THR A 81 -1.13 12.22 -1.78
N ARG A 82 -2.00 11.22 -1.76
CA ARG A 82 -1.58 9.80 -1.78
C ARG A 82 -1.40 9.25 -3.17
N LEU A 83 -2.30 9.53 -4.10
CA LEU A 83 -2.27 8.93 -5.44
C LEU A 83 -1.43 9.76 -6.39
N VAL A 84 -1.66 11.09 -6.45
CA VAL A 84 -0.96 11.92 -7.42
C VAL A 84 0.47 12.15 -6.98
N PHE A 85 0.68 12.72 -5.79
CA PHE A 85 2.03 13.11 -5.37
C PHE A 85 2.91 11.89 -5.04
N ALA A 86 2.48 11.02 -4.13
CA ALA A 86 3.27 9.86 -3.75
C ALA A 86 3.38 8.82 -4.89
N GLY A 87 2.32 8.62 -5.67
CA GLY A 87 2.32 7.73 -6.83
C GLY A 87 3.23 8.24 -7.94
N PHE A 88 3.15 9.52 -8.27
CA PHE A 88 4.03 10.12 -9.30
C PHE A 88 5.51 9.96 -8.94
N VAL A 89 5.90 10.32 -7.72
CA VAL A 89 7.29 10.17 -7.26
C VAL A 89 7.71 8.70 -7.32
N MET A 90 6.89 7.79 -6.82
CA MET A 90 7.19 6.36 -6.79
C MET A 90 7.39 5.78 -8.20
N TYR A 91 6.50 6.06 -9.15
CA TYR A 91 6.58 5.51 -10.50
C TYR A 91 7.67 6.19 -11.34
N THR A 92 8.00 7.45 -11.07
CA THR A 92 9.17 8.09 -11.66
C THR A 92 10.47 7.40 -11.20
N VAL A 93 10.58 7.07 -9.93
CA VAL A 93 11.73 6.36 -9.36
C VAL A 93 11.83 4.94 -9.92
N LEU A 94 10.71 4.23 -10.12
CA LEU A 94 10.67 2.90 -10.73
C LEU A 94 11.19 2.87 -12.17
N GLY A 95 11.12 3.98 -12.89
CA GLY A 95 11.73 4.10 -14.22
C GLY A 95 13.27 4.09 -14.20
N HIS A 96 13.88 4.46 -13.07
CA HIS A 96 15.33 4.61 -12.94
C HIS A 96 15.97 3.53 -12.07
N LEU A 97 15.23 2.97 -11.09
CA LEU A 97 15.73 2.00 -10.13
C LEU A 97 15.06 0.63 -10.30
N PRO A 98 15.77 -0.46 -9.98
CA PRO A 98 15.19 -1.80 -9.90
C PRO A 98 14.03 -1.85 -8.90
N ALA A 99 12.98 -2.60 -9.24
CA ALA A 99 11.79 -2.74 -8.37
C ALA A 99 12.15 -3.26 -6.96
N GLY A 100 13.16 -4.13 -6.85
CA GLY A 100 13.66 -4.65 -5.58
C GLY A 100 14.21 -3.54 -4.66
N VAL A 101 14.99 -2.60 -5.22
CA VAL A 101 15.53 -1.46 -4.45
C VAL A 101 14.38 -0.59 -3.91
N VAL A 102 13.38 -0.31 -4.75
CA VAL A 102 12.20 0.45 -4.34
C VAL A 102 11.41 -0.30 -3.27
N ALA A 103 11.26 -1.62 -3.39
CA ALA A 103 10.61 -2.44 -2.39
C ALA A 103 11.32 -2.39 -1.03
N ILE A 104 12.66 -2.44 -0.99
CA ILE A 104 13.44 -2.30 0.25
C ILE A 104 13.21 -0.94 0.89
N VAL A 105 13.21 0.14 0.11
CA VAL A 105 12.93 1.49 0.63
C VAL A 105 11.53 1.57 1.22
N ILE A 106 10.52 1.03 0.53
CA ILE A 106 9.14 1.00 1.04
C ILE A 106 9.04 0.17 2.33
N ALA A 107 9.77 -0.94 2.43
CA ALA A 107 9.80 -1.78 3.62
C ALA A 107 10.39 -1.09 4.86
N THR A 108 11.12 0.01 4.69
CA THR A 108 11.58 0.83 5.84
C THR A 108 10.45 1.64 6.48
N ALA A 109 9.35 1.92 5.76
CA ALA A 109 8.27 2.78 6.24
C ALA A 109 7.60 2.28 7.54
N PRO A 110 7.27 0.98 7.72
CA PRO A 110 6.75 0.48 8.98
C PRO A 110 7.74 0.64 10.13
N LEU A 111 9.04 0.45 9.87
CA LEU A 111 10.10 0.61 10.86
C LEU A 111 10.17 2.06 11.33
N MET A 112 10.21 3.02 10.39
CA MET A 112 10.20 4.46 10.70
C MET A 112 8.94 4.87 11.46
N THR A 113 7.78 4.37 11.03
CA THR A 113 6.50 4.63 11.71
C THR A 113 6.51 4.11 13.14
N TYR A 114 7.08 2.93 13.38
CA TYR A 114 7.20 2.35 14.71
C TYR A 114 8.16 3.17 15.59
N LEU A 115 9.32 3.57 15.07
CA LEU A 115 10.29 4.39 15.77
C LEU A 115 9.70 5.76 16.15
N VAL A 116 9.04 6.45 15.21
CA VAL A 116 8.41 7.75 15.47
C VAL A 116 7.30 7.63 16.52
N ARG A 117 6.44 6.61 16.42
CA ARG A 117 5.38 6.38 17.42
C ARG A 117 5.94 6.04 18.80
N SER A 118 7.03 5.32 18.85
CA SER A 118 7.74 5.00 20.10
C SER A 118 8.37 6.26 20.70
N ALA A 119 9.05 7.08 19.91
CA ALA A 119 9.64 8.35 20.35
C ALA A 119 8.58 9.33 20.88
N LEU A 120 7.40 9.35 20.25
CA LEU A 120 6.24 10.13 20.71
C LEU A 120 5.50 9.51 21.90
N ARG A 121 6.05 8.47 22.52
CA ARG A 121 5.49 7.73 23.66
C ARG A 121 4.04 7.24 23.45
N ARG A 122 3.58 7.15 22.21
CA ARG A 122 2.23 6.67 21.88
C ARG A 122 2.10 5.15 21.84
N VAL A 123 3.23 4.42 21.79
CA VAL A 123 3.28 2.96 21.81
C VAL A 123 4.45 2.53 22.68
N ARG A 124 4.22 1.59 23.61
CA ARG A 124 5.32 0.96 24.37
C ARG A 124 6.16 0.11 23.43
N LEU A 125 7.49 0.22 23.58
CA LEU A 125 8.42 -0.65 22.88
C LEU A 125 8.17 -2.09 23.36
N ASP A 126 7.49 -2.87 22.50
CA ASP A 126 7.32 -4.30 22.72
C ASP A 126 8.35 -5.03 21.86
N GLY A 127 9.27 -5.72 22.51
CA GLY A 127 10.36 -6.44 21.85
C GLY A 127 9.87 -7.44 20.80
N LYS A 128 8.71 -8.07 21.01
CA LYS A 128 8.11 -9.01 20.07
C LYS A 128 7.70 -8.32 18.76
N ARG A 129 7.16 -7.10 18.83
CA ARG A 129 6.77 -6.30 17.66
C ARG A 129 8.01 -5.77 16.92
N GLY A 130 9.01 -5.31 17.67
CA GLY A 130 10.28 -4.88 17.09
C GLY A 130 10.99 -5.99 16.33
N CYS A 131 11.06 -7.18 16.91
CA CYS A 131 11.66 -8.36 16.29
C CYS A 131 10.91 -8.76 14.99
N GLY A 132 9.58 -8.73 14.98
CA GLY A 132 8.78 -9.00 13.78
C GLY A 132 9.04 -8.01 12.63
N ILE A 133 9.21 -6.73 12.94
CA ILE A 133 9.52 -5.69 11.94
C ILE A 133 10.93 -5.89 11.37
N VAL A 134 11.91 -6.17 12.21
CA VAL A 134 13.29 -6.43 11.78
C VAL A 134 13.37 -7.69 10.92
N LEU A 135 12.73 -8.78 11.32
CA LEU A 135 12.67 -10.01 10.53
C LEU A 135 11.99 -9.79 9.17
N GLY A 136 10.90 -9.00 9.14
CA GLY A 136 10.23 -8.64 7.89
C GLY A 136 11.14 -7.80 6.97
N PHE A 137 11.91 -6.86 7.52
CA PHE A 137 12.86 -6.07 6.77
C PHE A 137 13.99 -6.92 6.18
N VAL A 138 14.58 -7.82 7.00
CA VAL A 138 15.62 -8.76 6.54
C VAL A 138 15.09 -9.67 5.43
N GLY A 139 13.85 -10.16 5.56
CA GLY A 139 13.22 -10.99 4.53
C GLY A 139 12.95 -10.28 3.19
N VAL A 140 12.87 -8.95 3.18
CA VAL A 140 12.75 -8.16 1.93
C VAL A 140 14.12 -7.84 1.34
N ALA A 141 15.17 -7.77 2.18
CA ALA A 141 16.53 -7.44 1.75
C ALA A 141 17.31 -8.65 1.18
N LEU A 142 16.88 -9.87 1.48
CA LEU A 142 17.42 -11.14 0.94
C LEU A 142 16.79 -11.48 -0.41
#